data_30a05a6f0f92dc7c596741d4e42a07de
#
_entry.id   30a05a6f0f92dc7c596741d4e42a07de
#
_cell.length_a   1.000
_cell.length_b   1.000
_cell.length_c   1.000
_cell.angle_alpha   90.00
_cell.angle_beta   90.00
_cell.angle_gamma   90.00
#
_symmetry.space_group_name_H-M   'P 1'
#
loop_
_entity.id
_entity.type
_entity.pdbx_description
1 polymer ?
#
loop_
_entity_poly.entity_id
_entity_poly.type
_entity_poly.pdbx_seq_one_letter_code
_entity_poly.pdbx_strand_id
1 'polypeptide(L)'
;NDFEALPETYVIFITENDVIGLGEAIYEIERCFVKSGKRFGDGSHILYVNGSYRDDSPVGKLMHDFSCTDPSDMCYNVLADRARFFKESKEGIAVMCKVLDDMRRQSYQEGMAEGKNKNRKETALNLLKLGTISLDDISFATGLSLDEVKKLNEDKPA
;
A
#
# COMPACT_ATOMS: atom_id res chain seq x y z
N ASN A 1 28.24 11.21 -13.62
CA ASN A 1 27.12 10.41 -13.15
C ASN A 1 26.21 10.15 -14.34
N ASP A 2 26.34 8.95 -14.91
CA ASP A 2 25.57 8.52 -16.09
C ASP A 2 24.21 8.00 -15.63
N PHE A 3 23.20 8.86 -15.56
CA PHE A 3 21.82 8.46 -15.33
C PHE A 3 21.27 7.62 -16.51
N GLU A 4 21.88 7.70 -17.67
CA GLU A 4 21.56 6.91 -18.87
C GLU A 4 21.92 5.41 -18.71
N ALA A 5 22.72 5.04 -17.71
CA ALA A 5 23.10 3.65 -17.44
C ALA A 5 22.14 2.93 -16.47
N LEU A 6 21.14 3.62 -15.92
CA LEU A 6 20.13 3.00 -15.07
C LEU A 6 19.07 2.28 -15.92
N PRO A 7 18.59 1.10 -15.49
CA PRO A 7 17.51 0.41 -16.20
C PRO A 7 16.22 1.24 -16.09
N GLU A 8 15.41 1.21 -17.16
CA GLU A 8 14.06 1.77 -17.10
C GLU A 8 13.22 1.05 -16.03
N THR A 9 12.50 1.83 -15.24
CA THR A 9 11.68 1.32 -14.12
C THR A 9 10.26 1.79 -14.28
N TYR A 10 9.31 0.87 -14.17
CA TYR A 10 7.88 1.16 -14.21
C TYR A 10 7.24 0.83 -12.88
N VAL A 11 6.60 1.81 -12.26
CA VAL A 11 5.74 1.62 -11.09
C VAL A 11 4.30 1.78 -11.56
N ILE A 12 3.52 0.71 -11.49
CA ILE A 12 2.14 0.67 -11.99
C ILE A 12 1.19 0.55 -10.80
N PHE A 13 0.37 1.57 -10.61
CA PHE A 13 -0.72 1.55 -9.63
C PHE A 13 -2.04 1.29 -10.36
N ILE A 14 -2.69 0.17 -10.04
CA ILE A 14 -4.05 -0.12 -10.52
C ILE A 14 -4.99 0.25 -9.37
N THR A 15 -5.83 1.25 -9.59
CA THR A 15 -6.75 1.77 -8.58
C THR A 15 -8.17 1.29 -8.86
N GLU A 16 -8.96 1.04 -7.82
CA GLU A 16 -10.35 0.59 -7.99
C GLU A 16 -11.21 1.63 -8.73
N ASN A 17 -10.97 2.90 -8.43
CA ASN A 17 -11.69 4.03 -9.02
C ASN A 17 -10.72 5.00 -9.69
N ASP A 18 -11.23 5.92 -10.51
CA ASP A 18 -10.45 7.01 -11.10
C ASP A 18 -9.99 8.02 -10.04
N VAL A 19 -8.80 7.80 -9.48
CA VAL A 19 -8.25 8.65 -8.41
C VAL A 19 -7.77 10.01 -8.90
N ILE A 20 -7.53 10.15 -10.22
CA ILE A 20 -7.11 11.42 -10.83
C ILE A 20 -8.35 12.22 -11.28
N GLY A 21 -9.42 11.54 -11.70
CA GLY A 21 -10.71 12.15 -12.01
C GLY A 21 -10.79 12.79 -13.39
N LEU A 22 -9.94 12.41 -14.35
CA LEU A 22 -9.94 12.95 -15.71
C LEU A 22 -10.62 12.00 -16.73
N GLY A 23 -11.06 10.81 -16.31
CA GLY A 23 -11.75 9.84 -17.15
C GLY A 23 -10.85 9.05 -18.09
N GLU A 24 -9.55 9.15 -17.97
CA GLU A 24 -8.59 8.41 -18.81
C GLU A 24 -8.39 6.98 -18.29
N ALA A 25 -7.97 6.08 -19.21
CA ALA A 25 -7.66 4.70 -18.86
C ALA A 25 -6.33 4.58 -18.09
N ILE A 26 -5.34 5.39 -18.48
CA ILE A 26 -3.98 5.40 -17.92
C ILE A 26 -3.52 6.84 -17.81
N TYR A 27 -2.96 7.17 -16.66
CA TYR A 27 -2.25 8.43 -16.40
C TYR A 27 -0.76 8.14 -16.26
N GLU A 28 0.04 8.71 -17.12
CA GLU A 28 1.49 8.66 -17.03
C GLU A 28 2.01 9.88 -16.27
N ILE A 29 2.81 9.64 -15.24
CA ILE A 29 3.40 10.67 -14.40
C ILE A 29 4.91 10.60 -14.56
N GLU A 30 5.49 11.73 -14.93
CA GLU A 30 6.93 11.90 -15.03
C GLU A 30 7.46 12.92 -14.03
N ARG A 31 8.69 12.70 -13.59
CA ARG A 31 9.41 13.66 -12.76
C ARG A 31 9.95 14.81 -13.60
N CYS A 32 9.82 16.04 -13.09
CA CYS A 32 10.34 17.23 -13.74
C CYS A 32 11.04 18.15 -12.73
N PHE A 33 11.93 18.97 -13.22
CA PHE A 33 12.54 20.04 -12.45
C PHE A 33 11.50 21.13 -12.18
N VAL A 34 11.18 21.38 -10.91
CA VAL A 34 10.10 22.31 -10.48
C VAL A 34 10.25 23.72 -11.10
N LYS A 35 11.51 24.25 -11.18
CA LYS A 35 11.76 25.60 -11.69
C LYS A 35 11.65 25.71 -13.21
N SER A 36 12.04 24.68 -13.96
CA SER A 36 12.15 24.75 -15.42
C SER A 36 11.07 23.98 -16.17
N GLY A 37 10.33 23.09 -15.48
CA GLY A 37 9.37 22.17 -16.09
C GLY A 37 10.01 21.10 -16.99
N LYS A 38 11.35 21.07 -17.11
CA LYS A 38 12.03 20.05 -17.93
C LYS A 38 11.92 18.68 -17.26
N ARG A 39 11.69 17.64 -18.07
CA ARG A 39 11.69 16.25 -17.61
C ARG A 39 13.04 15.90 -16.98
N PHE A 40 13.04 15.14 -15.91
CA PHE A 40 14.27 14.70 -15.24
C PHE A 40 15.00 13.64 -16.06
N GLY A 41 14.28 12.75 -16.74
CA GLY A 41 14.85 11.80 -17.71
C GLY A 41 15.69 10.71 -17.08
N ASP A 42 15.30 10.20 -15.93
CA ASP A 42 16.02 9.16 -15.20
C ASP A 42 15.53 7.72 -15.48
N GLY A 43 14.71 7.53 -16.52
CA GLY A 43 14.14 6.23 -16.88
C GLY A 43 13.13 5.68 -15.87
N SER A 44 12.60 6.53 -14.97
CA SER A 44 11.55 6.12 -14.03
C SER A 44 10.19 6.61 -14.47
N HIS A 45 9.26 5.68 -14.61
CA HIS A 45 7.89 5.91 -15.05
C HIS A 45 6.90 5.52 -13.97
N ILE A 46 5.88 6.35 -13.74
CA ILE A 46 4.78 6.03 -12.82
C ILE A 46 3.50 6.04 -13.63
N LEU A 47 2.78 4.92 -13.61
CA LEU A 47 1.50 4.75 -14.30
C LEU A 47 0.39 4.56 -13.28
N TYR A 48 -0.66 5.37 -13.35
CA TYR A 48 -1.91 5.12 -12.66
C TYR A 48 -2.92 4.57 -13.67
N VAL A 49 -3.39 3.36 -13.43
CA VAL A 49 -4.41 2.70 -14.26
C VAL A 49 -5.75 2.78 -13.55
N ASN A 50 -6.72 3.35 -14.23
CA ASN A 50 -8.08 3.50 -13.73
C ASN A 50 -8.82 2.15 -13.79
N GLY A 51 -8.97 1.46 -12.67
CA GLY A 51 -9.63 0.15 -12.59
C GLY A 51 -11.14 0.20 -12.84
N SER A 52 -11.75 1.38 -12.84
CA SER A 52 -13.17 1.55 -13.25
C SER A 52 -13.35 1.80 -14.74
N TYR A 53 -12.27 1.98 -15.49
CA TYR A 53 -12.33 2.25 -16.94
C TYR A 53 -12.90 1.05 -17.71
N ARG A 54 -13.85 1.31 -18.61
CA ARG A 54 -14.55 0.28 -19.40
C ARG A 54 -14.72 0.76 -20.82
N ASP A 55 -14.06 0.10 -21.76
CA ASP A 55 -14.24 0.22 -23.18
C ASP A 55 -13.74 -1.04 -23.90
N ASP A 56 -13.76 -1.04 -25.24
CA ASP A 56 -13.27 -2.15 -26.06
C ASP A 56 -11.75 -2.21 -26.24
N SER A 57 -11.01 -1.27 -25.65
CA SER A 57 -9.55 -1.27 -25.67
C SER A 57 -8.96 -2.44 -24.86
N PRO A 58 -7.70 -2.81 -25.10
CA PRO A 58 -7.05 -3.85 -24.31
C PRO A 58 -7.05 -3.53 -22.80
N VAL A 59 -6.87 -2.27 -22.42
CA VAL A 59 -6.87 -1.85 -21.01
C VAL A 59 -8.27 -1.92 -20.42
N GLY A 60 -9.30 -1.45 -21.15
CA GLY A 60 -10.68 -1.54 -20.70
C GLY A 60 -11.13 -2.98 -20.46
N LYS A 61 -10.77 -3.90 -21.37
CA LYS A 61 -11.01 -5.34 -21.22
C LYS A 61 -10.25 -5.95 -20.04
N LEU A 62 -9.00 -5.54 -19.81
CA LEU A 62 -8.21 -6.01 -18.67
C LEU A 62 -8.83 -5.55 -17.35
N MET A 63 -9.25 -4.28 -17.26
CA MET A 63 -9.91 -3.76 -16.07
C MET A 63 -11.29 -4.39 -15.83
N HIS A 64 -11.99 -4.75 -16.91
CA HIS A 64 -13.20 -5.58 -16.82
C HIS A 64 -12.88 -6.93 -16.18
N ASP A 65 -11.87 -7.65 -16.66
CA ASP A 65 -11.50 -8.98 -16.16
C ASP A 65 -11.09 -8.94 -14.69
N PHE A 66 -10.38 -7.90 -14.25
CA PHE A 66 -10.01 -7.74 -12.83
C PHE A 66 -11.21 -7.54 -11.90
N SER A 67 -12.35 -7.07 -12.45
CA SER A 67 -13.60 -6.93 -11.69
C SER A 67 -14.51 -8.15 -11.81
N CYS A 68 -14.23 -9.12 -12.72
CA CYS A 68 -15.05 -10.29 -12.92
C CYS A 68 -14.98 -11.25 -11.74
N THR A 69 -16.14 -11.65 -11.26
CA THR A 69 -16.28 -12.74 -10.27
C THR A 69 -16.37 -14.11 -10.91
N ASP A 70 -16.93 -14.20 -12.12
CA ASP A 70 -17.02 -15.45 -12.88
C ASP A 70 -15.97 -15.49 -13.99
N PRO A 71 -15.12 -16.55 -14.05
CA PRO A 71 -14.14 -16.70 -15.12
C PRO A 71 -14.75 -16.79 -16.53
N SER A 72 -16.02 -17.15 -16.63
CA SER A 72 -16.73 -17.26 -17.93
C SER A 72 -17.01 -15.90 -18.55
N ASP A 73 -17.05 -14.84 -17.75
CA ASP A 73 -17.31 -13.48 -18.19
C ASP A 73 -16.03 -12.73 -18.60
N MET A 74 -14.85 -13.35 -18.38
CA MET A 74 -13.56 -12.72 -18.67
C MET A 74 -13.27 -12.69 -20.18
N CYS A 75 -12.70 -11.57 -20.63
CA CYS A 75 -12.29 -11.35 -22.02
C CYS A 75 -11.00 -12.09 -22.40
N TYR A 76 -10.05 -12.21 -21.44
CA TYR A 76 -8.75 -12.84 -21.65
C TYR A 76 -8.73 -14.28 -21.14
N ASN A 77 -8.64 -15.24 -22.06
CA ASN A 77 -8.63 -16.67 -21.73
C ASN A 77 -7.55 -17.05 -20.73
N VAL A 78 -6.37 -16.44 -20.82
CA VAL A 78 -5.24 -16.70 -19.88
C VAL A 78 -5.64 -16.36 -18.44
N LEU A 79 -6.35 -15.25 -18.25
CA LEU A 79 -6.86 -14.84 -16.93
C LEU A 79 -8.01 -15.73 -16.49
N ALA A 80 -8.95 -16.04 -17.39
CA ALA A 80 -10.08 -16.92 -17.14
C ALA A 80 -9.61 -18.32 -16.68
N ASP A 81 -8.66 -18.92 -17.38
CA ASP A 81 -8.12 -20.24 -17.04
C ASP A 81 -7.40 -20.22 -15.68
N ARG A 82 -6.67 -19.16 -15.39
CA ARG A 82 -6.02 -19.01 -14.09
C ARG A 82 -7.01 -18.80 -12.96
N ALA A 83 -8.06 -18.02 -13.21
CA ALA A 83 -9.14 -17.81 -12.25
C ALA A 83 -9.92 -19.11 -11.98
N ARG A 84 -10.22 -19.91 -13.02
CA ARG A 84 -10.82 -21.26 -12.86
C ARG A 84 -9.94 -22.16 -12.03
N PHE A 85 -8.63 -22.20 -12.31
CA PHE A 85 -7.70 -23.00 -11.52
C PHE A 85 -7.83 -22.70 -10.03
N PHE A 86 -7.79 -21.43 -9.64
CA PHE A 86 -7.85 -21.06 -8.22
C PHE A 86 -9.24 -21.25 -7.60
N LYS A 87 -10.32 -21.16 -8.38
CA LYS A 87 -11.69 -21.28 -7.85
C LYS A 87 -12.24 -22.70 -7.87
N GLU A 88 -11.82 -23.54 -8.82
CA GLU A 88 -12.46 -24.82 -9.09
C GLU A 88 -11.56 -26.03 -8.86
N SER A 89 -10.22 -25.90 -9.00
CA SER A 89 -9.32 -27.02 -8.74
C SER A 89 -9.00 -27.16 -7.25
N LYS A 90 -8.86 -28.40 -6.77
CA LYS A 90 -8.49 -28.68 -5.38
C LYS A 90 -7.14 -28.07 -5.00
N GLU A 91 -6.18 -28.14 -5.92
CA GLU A 91 -4.84 -27.57 -5.76
C GLU A 91 -4.88 -26.05 -5.70
N GLY A 92 -5.62 -25.41 -6.59
CA GLY A 92 -5.78 -23.96 -6.63
C GLY A 92 -6.49 -23.41 -5.39
N ILE A 93 -7.56 -24.07 -4.95
CA ILE A 93 -8.27 -23.72 -3.72
C ILE A 93 -7.33 -23.87 -2.51
N ALA A 94 -6.55 -24.93 -2.43
CA ALA A 94 -5.60 -25.14 -1.32
C ALA A 94 -4.51 -24.02 -1.30
N VAL A 95 -3.99 -23.64 -2.46
CA VAL A 95 -3.05 -22.52 -2.58
C VAL A 95 -3.69 -21.21 -2.11
N MET A 96 -4.92 -20.92 -2.56
CA MET A 96 -5.65 -19.71 -2.18
C MET A 96 -5.92 -19.68 -0.67
N CYS A 97 -6.38 -20.79 -0.08
CA CYS A 97 -6.61 -20.88 1.36
C CYS A 97 -5.33 -20.59 2.15
N LYS A 98 -4.19 -21.15 1.72
CA LYS A 98 -2.91 -20.88 2.38
C LYS A 98 -2.53 -19.39 2.32
N VAL A 99 -2.67 -18.77 1.15
CA VAL A 99 -2.37 -17.33 0.98
C VAL A 99 -3.28 -16.48 1.89
N LEU A 100 -4.57 -16.79 1.95
CA LEU A 100 -5.51 -16.07 2.82
C LEU A 100 -5.18 -16.24 4.30
N ASP A 101 -4.77 -17.44 4.71
CA ASP A 101 -4.36 -17.71 6.11
C ASP A 101 -3.06 -16.98 6.45
N ASP A 102 -2.10 -16.91 5.54
CA ASP A 102 -0.86 -16.17 5.72
C ASP A 102 -1.14 -14.66 5.82
N MET A 103 -1.99 -14.11 4.95
CA MET A 103 -2.41 -12.70 5.01
C MET A 103 -3.14 -12.38 6.31
N ARG A 104 -4.07 -13.25 6.75
CA ARG A 104 -4.79 -13.08 8.02
C ARG A 104 -3.84 -13.06 9.21
N ARG A 105 -2.87 -13.98 9.23
CA ARG A 105 -1.86 -14.07 10.29
C ARG A 105 -0.98 -12.82 10.31
N GLN A 106 -0.54 -12.35 9.14
CA GLN A 106 0.25 -11.13 9.04
C GLN A 106 -0.54 -9.92 9.53
N SER A 107 -1.75 -9.70 9.04
CA SER A 107 -2.62 -8.58 9.49
C SER A 107 -2.90 -8.63 10.99
N TYR A 108 -3.09 -9.84 11.55
CA TYR A 108 -3.26 -10.00 12.99
C TYR A 108 -2.01 -9.59 13.77
N GLN A 109 -0.81 -9.99 13.30
CA GLN A 109 0.46 -9.63 13.93
C GLN A 109 0.73 -8.12 13.85
N GLU A 110 0.46 -7.52 12.68
CA GLU A 110 0.59 -6.07 12.48
C GLU A 110 -0.37 -5.30 13.39
N GLY A 111 -1.65 -5.70 13.43
CA GLY A 111 -2.66 -5.09 14.30
C GLY A 111 -2.31 -5.22 15.80
N MET A 112 -1.78 -6.36 16.22
CA MET A 112 -1.30 -6.57 17.59
C MET A 112 -0.10 -5.67 17.92
N ALA A 113 0.86 -5.56 17.01
CA ALA A 113 2.03 -4.71 17.20
C ALA A 113 1.65 -3.22 17.26
N GLU A 114 0.77 -2.79 16.37
CA GLU A 114 0.26 -1.42 16.33
C GLU A 114 -0.56 -1.09 17.60
N GLY A 115 -1.47 -1.97 18.00
CA GLY A 115 -2.26 -1.81 19.22
C GLY A 115 -1.38 -1.73 20.47
N LYS A 116 -0.34 -2.58 20.55
CA LYS A 116 0.63 -2.54 21.64
C LYS A 116 1.43 -1.22 21.67
N ASN A 117 1.85 -0.75 20.50
CA ASN A 117 2.59 0.51 20.40
C ASN A 117 1.70 1.71 20.75
N LYS A 118 0.45 1.73 20.28
CA LYS A 118 -0.54 2.76 20.63
C LYS A 118 -0.78 2.80 22.14
N ASN A 119 -1.00 1.66 22.78
CA ASN A 119 -1.21 1.58 24.22
C ASN A 119 0.01 2.06 25.01
N ARG A 120 1.24 1.72 24.58
CA ARG A 120 2.49 2.22 25.19
C ARG A 120 2.57 3.75 25.12
N LYS A 121 2.26 4.33 23.96
CA LYS A 121 2.25 5.80 23.77
C LYS A 121 1.17 6.47 24.61
N GLU A 122 -0.03 5.92 24.67
CA GLU A 122 -1.12 6.45 25.51
C GLU A 122 -0.74 6.38 27.01
N THR A 123 -0.15 5.28 27.44
CA THR A 123 0.34 5.13 28.83
C THR A 123 1.43 6.17 29.14
N ALA A 124 2.40 6.34 28.23
CA ALA A 124 3.45 7.35 28.38
C ALA A 124 2.87 8.76 28.49
N LEU A 125 1.92 9.11 27.63
CA LEU A 125 1.23 10.42 27.68
C LEU A 125 0.50 10.63 29.01
N ASN A 126 -0.15 9.61 29.55
CA ASN A 126 -0.83 9.70 30.84
C ASN A 126 0.18 9.88 32.00
N LEU A 127 1.29 9.18 31.99
CA LEU A 127 2.36 9.32 32.98
C LEU A 127 3.03 10.70 32.90
N LEU A 128 3.27 11.19 31.68
CA LEU A 128 3.79 12.54 31.44
C LEU A 128 2.87 13.64 31.98
N LYS A 129 1.55 13.45 31.95
CA LYS A 129 0.57 14.42 32.52
C LYS A 129 0.65 14.51 34.03
N LEU A 130 1.04 13.46 34.73
CA LEU A 130 1.19 13.47 36.19
C LEU A 130 2.34 14.39 36.64
N GLY A 131 3.37 14.56 35.83
CA GLY A 131 4.48 15.49 36.07
C GLY A 131 5.42 15.12 37.23
N THR A 132 5.20 13.98 37.86
CA THR A 132 5.96 13.53 39.06
C THR A 132 6.95 12.41 38.78
N ILE A 133 6.97 11.86 37.55
CA ILE A 133 7.73 10.70 37.12
C ILE A 133 8.82 11.14 36.15
N SER A 134 10.04 10.62 36.29
CA SER A 134 11.15 10.94 35.39
C SER A 134 10.93 10.36 34.00
N LEU A 135 11.51 10.97 32.96
CA LEU A 135 11.41 10.45 31.58
C LEU A 135 12.03 9.06 31.43
N ASP A 136 13.07 8.76 32.21
CA ASP A 136 13.71 7.44 32.24
C ASP A 136 12.79 6.39 32.84
N ASP A 137 12.10 6.69 33.95
CA ASP A 137 11.11 5.78 34.55
C ASP A 137 9.92 5.53 33.63
N ILE A 138 9.45 6.56 32.91
CA ILE A 138 8.39 6.43 31.92
C ILE A 138 8.84 5.54 30.76
N SER A 139 10.06 5.72 30.26
CA SER A 139 10.68 4.87 29.25
C SER A 139 10.72 3.41 29.70
N PHE A 140 11.20 3.17 30.91
CA PHE A 140 11.25 1.82 31.49
C PHE A 140 9.86 1.20 31.66
N ALA A 141 8.90 1.94 32.22
CA ALA A 141 7.54 1.45 32.49
C ALA A 141 6.75 1.15 31.22
N THR A 142 6.94 1.92 30.14
CA THR A 142 6.19 1.77 28.88
C THR A 142 6.92 0.90 27.85
N GLY A 143 8.25 0.74 28.01
CA GLY A 143 9.12 0.09 27.03
C GLY A 143 9.25 0.88 25.71
N LEU A 144 8.97 2.18 25.74
CA LEU A 144 9.36 3.13 24.69
C LEU A 144 10.81 3.58 24.89
N SER A 145 11.49 3.93 23.82
CA SER A 145 12.82 4.56 23.95
C SER A 145 12.72 5.94 24.61
N LEU A 146 13.80 6.37 25.26
CA LEU A 146 13.85 7.68 25.90
C LEU A 146 13.58 8.82 24.90
N ASP A 147 14.05 8.67 23.65
CA ASP A 147 13.84 9.67 22.59
C ASP A 147 12.37 9.74 22.15
N GLU A 148 11.66 8.60 22.11
CA GLU A 148 10.21 8.60 21.86
C GLU A 148 9.43 9.28 23.00
N VAL A 149 9.82 9.05 24.25
CA VAL A 149 9.20 9.71 25.41
C VAL A 149 9.46 11.21 25.42
N LYS A 150 10.68 11.67 25.07
CA LYS A 150 11.00 13.09 24.93
C LYS A 150 10.14 13.75 23.85
N LYS A 151 10.03 13.12 22.67
CA LYS A 151 9.22 13.62 21.58
C LYS A 151 7.74 13.74 21.97
N LEU A 152 7.20 12.73 22.66
CA LEU A 152 5.82 12.78 23.17
C LEU A 152 5.62 13.88 24.22
N ASN A 153 6.67 14.26 24.95
CA ASN A 153 6.62 15.36 25.92
C ASN A 153 6.67 16.74 25.27
N GLU A 154 7.37 16.88 24.14
CA GLU A 154 7.44 18.11 23.33
C GLU A 154 6.13 18.37 22.57
N ASP A 155 5.49 17.32 22.04
CA ASP A 155 4.25 17.37 21.26
C ASP A 155 2.99 17.52 22.14
N LYS A 156 3.11 17.78 23.45
CA LYS A 156 1.97 18.02 24.33
C LYS A 156 1.20 19.28 23.91
N PRO A 157 -0.08 19.19 23.61
CA PRO A 157 -0.90 20.39 23.56
C PRO A 157 -0.94 21.04 24.95
N ALA A 158 -0.73 22.36 24.97
CA ALA A 158 -0.78 23.19 26.16
C ALA A 158 -2.13 23.14 26.86
#